data_558bb2e85120ca90d6b1fcb5b650ffa9
#
_entry.id   558bb2e85120ca90d6b1fcb5b650ffa9
#
_cell.length_a   1.000
_cell.length_b   1.000
_cell.length_c   1.000
_cell.angle_alpha   90.00
_cell.angle_beta   90.00
_cell.angle_gamma   90.00
#
_symmetry.space_group_name_H-M   'P 1'
#
loop_
_entity.id
_entity.type
_entity.pdbx_description
1 polymer ?
#
loop_
_entity_poly.entity_id
_entity_poly.type
_entity_poly.pdbx_seq_one_letter_code
_entity_poly.pdbx_strand_id
1 'polypeptide(L)'
;MPDPIYLDHNATTPVAPDVVDAMLPWLREQHGNPSSSHVFGRRTAQAVATARAQVASLIGAQAAEIVFTGCATEANNLALCGVAHAVPAQRRHLVISAVEHPAVTAPALYLRHQGWEVTVLPVDSFGRVSVDDVASALRPDTALVSVMHANNEVGTLQPVAGIAALTRPRGILLHTDAAQSAGKLHVDVDELGVDLLTLAGHKFNAPKGVGALYVRAGTPIRAIVHGADQEHGLRPGTENVASIVALGAAAALASASLPDLTAQLQALRDHLHARLEAGVPGLQLNGHPQQRLPNTLHVSFPGVSGRTLLADAADTVAASVGSACHSEHDAVSGVLAAMGIDAARASGAVRLSVGRTTRIDDIDRAAAALIAAWIRLVRP
;
A
#
# COMPACT_ATOMS: atom_id res chain seq x y z
N MET A 1 -27.01 -1.39 -18.60
CA MET A 1 -26.58 -0.08 -18.09
C MET A 1 -25.07 -0.05 -18.20
N PRO A 2 -24.42 1.09 -18.44
CA PRO A 2 -22.96 1.16 -18.37
C PRO A 2 -22.48 0.82 -16.95
N ASP A 3 -21.26 0.26 -16.84
CA ASP A 3 -20.67 -0.04 -15.54
C ASP A 3 -20.54 1.23 -14.69
N PRO A 4 -20.66 1.12 -13.35
CA PRO A 4 -20.40 2.22 -12.42
C PRO A 4 -18.97 2.76 -12.57
N ILE A 5 -18.79 4.06 -12.31
CA ILE A 5 -17.49 4.71 -12.30
C ILE A 5 -16.67 4.15 -11.13
N TYR A 6 -15.53 3.51 -11.45
CA TYR A 6 -14.68 2.88 -10.45
C TYR A 6 -13.77 3.92 -9.76
N LEU A 7 -14.04 4.21 -8.50
CA LEU A 7 -13.28 5.11 -7.64
C LEU A 7 -12.74 4.40 -6.38
N ASP A 8 -12.37 3.11 -6.51
CA ASP A 8 -11.80 2.32 -5.42
C ASP A 8 -10.41 1.72 -5.75
N HIS A 9 -9.59 2.50 -6.45
CA HIS A 9 -8.25 2.08 -6.88
C HIS A 9 -7.28 1.82 -5.72
N ASN A 10 -7.55 2.29 -4.51
CA ASN A 10 -6.79 1.91 -3.31
C ASN A 10 -7.13 0.50 -2.81
N ALA A 11 -8.32 -0.03 -3.11
CA ALA A 11 -8.64 -1.43 -2.81
C ALA A 11 -7.93 -2.37 -3.78
N THR A 12 -8.04 -2.13 -5.08
CA THR A 12 -7.33 -2.85 -6.15
C THR A 12 -7.41 -2.05 -7.44
N THR A 13 -6.50 -2.30 -8.37
CA THR A 13 -6.54 -1.68 -9.70
C THR A 13 -6.85 -2.74 -10.77
N PRO A 14 -7.46 -2.34 -11.91
CA PRO A 14 -7.47 -3.18 -13.10
C PRO A 14 -6.03 -3.55 -13.51
N VAL A 15 -5.84 -4.75 -14.03
CA VAL A 15 -4.56 -5.11 -14.65
C VAL A 15 -4.44 -4.34 -15.97
N ALA A 16 -3.29 -3.69 -16.20
CA ALA A 16 -3.08 -2.96 -17.44
C ALA A 16 -3.01 -3.91 -18.65
N PRO A 17 -3.53 -3.54 -19.83
CA PRO A 17 -3.47 -4.38 -21.03
C PRO A 17 -2.06 -4.86 -21.35
N ASP A 18 -1.07 -3.98 -21.36
CA ASP A 18 0.33 -4.32 -21.63
C ASP A 18 0.89 -5.34 -20.63
N VAL A 19 0.40 -5.30 -19.38
CA VAL A 19 0.77 -6.26 -18.33
C VAL A 19 0.13 -7.63 -18.58
N VAL A 20 -1.12 -7.65 -19.06
CA VAL A 20 -1.78 -8.90 -19.48
C VAL A 20 -1.03 -9.53 -20.65
N ASP A 21 -0.69 -8.74 -21.66
CA ASP A 21 0.03 -9.20 -22.85
C ASP A 21 1.42 -9.75 -22.48
N ALA A 22 2.13 -9.13 -21.56
CA ALA A 22 3.42 -9.62 -21.05
C ALA A 22 3.28 -10.96 -20.29
N MET A 23 2.17 -11.15 -19.59
CA MET A 23 1.90 -12.35 -18.77
C MET A 23 1.47 -13.57 -19.61
N LEU A 24 0.66 -13.35 -20.66
CA LEU A 24 -0.01 -14.42 -21.41
C LEU A 24 0.92 -15.51 -21.96
N PRO A 25 2.10 -15.22 -22.54
CA PRO A 25 3.02 -16.25 -23.05
C PRO A 25 3.45 -17.23 -21.95
N TRP A 26 3.60 -16.76 -20.71
CA TRP A 26 4.01 -17.58 -19.56
C TRP A 26 2.90 -18.46 -18.99
N LEU A 27 1.67 -18.22 -19.38
CA LEU A 27 0.51 -19.06 -19.05
C LEU A 27 0.22 -20.09 -20.15
N ARG A 28 0.55 -19.79 -21.43
CA ARG A 28 0.15 -20.60 -22.57
C ARG A 28 1.26 -21.44 -23.17
N GLU A 29 2.48 -20.88 -23.25
CA GLU A 29 3.55 -21.42 -24.09
C GLU A 29 4.85 -21.68 -23.31
N GLN A 30 5.21 -20.78 -22.39
CA GLN A 30 6.51 -20.79 -21.73
C GLN A 30 6.42 -21.44 -20.35
N HIS A 31 6.62 -22.76 -20.29
CA HIS A 31 6.40 -23.60 -19.11
C HIS A 31 7.72 -24.17 -18.55
N GLY A 32 8.70 -23.41 -18.24
CA GLY A 32 9.94 -23.91 -17.64
C GLY A 32 9.97 -23.69 -16.12
N ASN A 33 10.61 -24.60 -15.38
CA ASN A 33 10.99 -24.32 -14.00
C ASN A 33 12.29 -23.49 -14.01
N PRO A 34 12.34 -22.29 -13.39
CA PRO A 34 13.54 -21.44 -13.39
C PRO A 34 14.79 -22.11 -12.84
N SER A 35 14.64 -23.12 -11.96
CA SER A 35 15.75 -23.88 -11.40
C SER A 35 16.35 -24.95 -12.36
N SER A 36 15.71 -25.21 -13.51
CA SER A 36 16.18 -26.22 -14.46
C SER A 36 17.25 -25.70 -15.41
N SER A 37 18.31 -26.50 -15.65
CA SER A 37 19.45 -26.12 -16.50
C SER A 37 19.20 -26.19 -18.02
N HIS A 38 18.09 -26.82 -18.46
CA HIS A 38 17.74 -26.93 -19.88
C HIS A 38 17.13 -25.64 -20.43
N VAL A 39 16.93 -25.54 -21.74
CA VAL A 39 16.50 -24.33 -22.46
C VAL A 39 15.22 -23.70 -21.90
N PHE A 40 14.24 -24.50 -21.53
CA PHE A 40 12.96 -24.01 -20.96
C PHE A 40 13.19 -23.35 -19.61
N GLY A 41 14.00 -23.97 -18.71
CA GLY A 41 14.32 -23.40 -17.41
C GLY A 41 15.13 -22.12 -17.52
N ARG A 42 16.17 -22.09 -18.37
CA ARG A 42 16.95 -20.86 -18.58
C ARG A 42 16.12 -19.70 -19.11
N ARG A 43 15.11 -19.97 -19.98
CA ARG A 43 14.23 -18.94 -20.51
C ARG A 43 13.35 -18.34 -19.40
N THR A 44 12.76 -19.17 -18.55
CA THR A 44 11.96 -18.69 -17.40
C THR A 44 12.82 -17.99 -16.36
N ALA A 45 14.02 -18.49 -16.06
CA ALA A 45 14.97 -17.81 -15.17
C ALA A 45 15.34 -16.41 -15.67
N GLN A 46 15.58 -16.28 -16.99
CA GLN A 46 15.88 -14.96 -17.59
C GLN A 46 14.68 -14.00 -17.48
N ALA A 47 13.46 -14.49 -17.64
CA ALA A 47 12.25 -13.67 -17.50
C ALA A 47 12.06 -13.17 -16.05
N VAL A 48 12.27 -14.05 -15.06
CA VAL A 48 12.27 -13.69 -13.64
C VAL A 48 13.35 -12.65 -13.33
N ALA A 49 14.57 -12.84 -13.87
CA ALA A 49 15.66 -11.87 -13.68
C ALA A 49 15.33 -10.50 -14.29
N THR A 50 14.74 -10.47 -15.49
CA THR A 50 14.28 -9.22 -16.12
C THR A 50 13.21 -8.52 -15.28
N ALA A 51 12.19 -9.26 -14.82
CA ALA A 51 11.14 -8.71 -13.97
C ALA A 51 11.71 -8.16 -12.65
N ARG A 52 12.69 -8.85 -12.07
CA ARG A 52 13.38 -8.42 -10.85
C ARG A 52 14.12 -7.09 -11.04
N ALA A 53 14.82 -6.93 -12.15
CA ALA A 53 15.48 -5.68 -12.49
C ALA A 53 14.46 -4.52 -12.71
N GLN A 54 13.31 -4.80 -13.33
CA GLN A 54 12.25 -3.82 -13.54
C GLN A 54 11.63 -3.36 -12.21
N VAL A 55 11.37 -4.30 -11.29
CA VAL A 55 10.86 -3.97 -9.94
C VAL A 55 11.90 -3.17 -9.14
N ALA A 56 13.17 -3.57 -9.18
CA ALA A 56 14.26 -2.85 -8.53
C ALA A 56 14.37 -1.41 -9.05
N SER A 57 14.31 -1.22 -10.37
CA SER A 57 14.36 0.12 -11.00
C SER A 57 13.22 1.04 -10.56
N LEU A 58 12.02 0.51 -10.27
CA LEU A 58 10.88 1.31 -9.81
C LEU A 58 11.15 2.01 -8.47
N ILE A 59 12.01 1.43 -7.64
CA ILE A 59 12.27 1.90 -6.27
C ILE A 59 13.75 2.28 -6.01
N GLY A 60 14.57 2.43 -7.05
CA GLY A 60 15.98 2.78 -6.92
C GLY A 60 16.87 1.69 -6.29
N ALA A 61 16.42 0.42 -6.30
CA ALA A 61 17.12 -0.70 -5.66
C ALA A 61 18.01 -1.49 -6.66
N GLN A 62 18.84 -2.40 -6.12
CA GLN A 62 19.52 -3.41 -6.91
C GLN A 62 18.64 -4.66 -7.09
N ALA A 63 18.77 -5.34 -8.23
CA ALA A 63 17.97 -6.55 -8.49
C ALA A 63 18.16 -7.63 -7.42
N ALA A 64 19.37 -7.81 -6.88
CA ALA A 64 19.67 -8.79 -5.84
C ALA A 64 18.96 -8.50 -4.49
N GLU A 65 18.41 -7.31 -4.31
CA GLU A 65 17.70 -6.88 -3.09
C GLU A 65 16.19 -7.10 -3.16
N ILE A 66 15.68 -7.62 -4.27
CA ILE A 66 14.26 -7.89 -4.46
C ILE A 66 13.95 -9.37 -4.17
N VAL A 67 12.97 -9.62 -3.33
CA VAL A 67 12.41 -10.94 -3.01
C VAL A 67 10.95 -10.97 -3.44
N PHE A 68 10.58 -11.82 -4.39
CA PHE A 68 9.19 -11.96 -4.82
C PHE A 68 8.35 -12.71 -3.79
N THR A 69 7.14 -12.24 -3.56
CA THR A 69 6.17 -12.82 -2.62
C THR A 69 4.81 -12.99 -3.29
N GLY A 70 3.91 -13.74 -2.66
CA GLY A 70 2.55 -13.91 -3.16
C GLY A 70 1.65 -12.67 -2.97
N CYS A 71 2.01 -11.74 -2.10
CA CYS A 71 1.29 -10.47 -1.86
C CYS A 71 2.06 -9.60 -0.87
N ALA A 72 1.63 -8.33 -0.69
CA ALA A 72 2.19 -7.44 0.33
C ALA A 72 2.04 -7.99 1.76
N THR A 73 0.96 -8.72 2.06
CA THR A 73 0.80 -9.34 3.38
C THR A 73 1.91 -10.34 3.67
N GLU A 74 2.27 -11.18 2.69
CA GLU A 74 3.42 -12.10 2.82
C GLU A 74 4.73 -11.33 2.98
N ALA A 75 4.93 -10.26 2.19
CA ALA A 75 6.12 -9.41 2.28
C ALA A 75 6.26 -8.74 3.66
N ASN A 76 5.18 -8.17 4.21
CA ASN A 76 5.16 -7.57 5.54
C ASN A 76 5.44 -8.61 6.66
N ASN A 77 4.86 -9.81 6.54
CA ASN A 77 5.16 -10.90 7.47
C ASN A 77 6.63 -11.31 7.39
N LEU A 78 7.19 -11.46 6.17
CA LEU A 78 8.59 -11.76 5.99
C LEU A 78 9.50 -10.66 6.57
N ALA A 79 9.15 -9.39 6.36
CA ALA A 79 9.89 -8.27 6.93
C ALA A 79 9.91 -8.32 8.47
N LEU A 80 8.74 -8.38 9.12
CA LEU A 80 8.65 -8.30 10.57
C LEU A 80 9.12 -9.58 11.26
N CYS A 81 8.53 -10.72 10.90
CA CYS A 81 8.86 -12.01 11.52
C CYS A 81 10.25 -12.50 11.11
N GLY A 82 10.65 -12.29 9.85
CA GLY A 82 11.97 -12.68 9.35
C GLY A 82 13.10 -11.93 10.04
N VAL A 83 12.94 -10.63 10.27
CA VAL A 83 13.87 -9.84 11.10
C VAL A 83 13.86 -10.33 12.54
N ALA A 84 12.67 -10.54 13.11
CA ALA A 84 12.54 -11.02 14.49
C ALA A 84 13.27 -12.34 14.75
N HIS A 85 13.33 -13.24 13.76
CA HIS A 85 14.05 -14.50 13.84
C HIS A 85 15.57 -14.36 13.60
N ALA A 86 16.02 -13.21 13.08
CA ALA A 86 17.43 -13.01 12.71
C ALA A 86 18.22 -12.15 13.68
N VAL A 87 17.55 -11.23 14.39
CA VAL A 87 18.21 -10.31 15.34
C VAL A 87 18.59 -11.00 16.64
N PRO A 88 19.57 -10.46 17.39
CA PRO A 88 19.95 -10.98 18.71
C PRO A 88 18.78 -11.02 19.70
N ALA A 89 18.74 -12.04 20.56
CA ALA A 89 17.66 -12.26 21.51
C ALA A 89 17.43 -11.09 22.51
N GLN A 90 18.43 -10.22 22.67
CA GLN A 90 18.34 -9.02 23.51
C GLN A 90 17.62 -7.85 22.82
N ARG A 91 17.42 -7.92 21.49
CA ARG A 91 16.75 -6.90 20.71
C ARG A 91 15.34 -7.36 20.33
N ARG A 92 14.39 -7.17 21.25
CA ARG A 92 13.00 -7.66 21.11
C ARG A 92 11.97 -6.53 21.21
N HIS A 93 12.31 -5.34 20.77
CA HIS A 93 11.39 -4.23 20.72
C HIS A 93 11.10 -3.84 19.27
N LEU A 94 9.81 -3.75 18.93
CA LEU A 94 9.26 -3.33 17.64
C LEU A 94 8.45 -2.05 17.84
N VAL A 95 8.64 -1.07 16.98
CA VAL A 95 7.85 0.16 16.94
C VAL A 95 7.01 0.18 15.64
N ILE A 96 5.71 0.41 15.75
CA ILE A 96 4.79 0.55 14.61
C ILE A 96 3.93 1.80 14.78
N SER A 97 3.28 2.27 13.70
CA SER A 97 2.28 3.35 13.82
C SER A 97 0.88 2.83 14.15
N ALA A 98 0.03 3.70 14.71
CA ALA A 98 -1.37 3.39 15.00
C ALA A 98 -2.24 3.29 13.73
N VAL A 99 -1.69 3.64 12.57
CA VAL A 99 -2.42 3.67 11.28
C VAL A 99 -1.94 2.63 10.28
N GLU A 100 -1.19 1.63 10.75
CA GLU A 100 -0.72 0.52 9.91
C GLU A 100 -1.87 -0.34 9.36
N HIS A 101 -1.61 -0.91 8.17
CA HIS A 101 -2.49 -1.95 7.61
C HIS A 101 -2.45 -3.23 8.48
N PRO A 102 -3.53 -4.03 8.55
CA PRO A 102 -3.55 -5.32 9.26
C PRO A 102 -2.39 -6.25 8.90
N ALA A 103 -1.84 -6.18 7.69
CA ALA A 103 -0.66 -6.94 7.27
C ALA A 103 0.63 -6.61 8.07
N VAL A 104 0.66 -5.48 8.80
CA VAL A 104 1.73 -5.07 9.72
C VAL A 104 1.29 -5.25 11.17
N THR A 105 0.07 -4.81 11.53
CA THR A 105 -0.40 -4.89 12.93
C THR A 105 -0.59 -6.33 13.40
N ALA A 106 -1.07 -7.24 12.53
CA ALA A 106 -1.27 -8.64 12.91
C ALA A 106 0.05 -9.38 13.20
N PRO A 107 1.10 -9.34 12.35
CA PRO A 107 2.39 -9.92 12.70
C PRO A 107 3.07 -9.22 13.90
N ALA A 108 2.86 -7.91 14.10
CA ALA A 108 3.35 -7.23 15.30
C ALA A 108 2.68 -7.79 16.59
N LEU A 109 1.36 -8.00 16.55
CA LEU A 109 0.63 -8.65 17.66
C LEU A 109 1.07 -10.10 17.86
N TYR A 110 1.30 -10.86 16.80
CA TYR A 110 1.87 -12.20 16.87
C TYR A 110 3.23 -12.18 17.58
N LEU A 111 4.14 -11.28 17.21
CA LEU A 111 5.44 -11.13 17.85
C LEU A 111 5.30 -10.76 19.34
N ARG A 112 4.33 -9.92 19.69
CA ARG A 112 4.04 -9.61 21.11
C ARG A 112 3.68 -10.87 21.90
N HIS A 113 2.89 -11.78 21.33
CA HIS A 113 2.59 -13.09 21.94
C HIS A 113 3.84 -14.00 22.03
N GLN A 114 4.87 -13.75 21.21
CA GLN A 114 6.16 -14.43 21.26
C GLN A 114 7.18 -13.75 22.19
N GLY A 115 6.74 -12.82 23.04
CA GLY A 115 7.56 -12.13 24.04
C GLY A 115 8.33 -10.92 23.51
N TRP A 116 7.90 -10.34 22.39
CA TRP A 116 8.37 -9.04 21.92
C TRP A 116 7.61 -7.91 22.61
N GLU A 117 8.28 -6.80 22.85
CA GLU A 117 7.61 -5.57 23.21
C GLU A 117 7.26 -4.80 21.93
N VAL A 118 6.03 -4.28 21.87
CA VAL A 118 5.52 -3.53 20.72
C VAL A 118 5.02 -2.18 21.18
N THR A 119 5.70 -1.11 20.73
CA THR A 119 5.23 0.26 20.91
C THR A 119 4.45 0.68 19.69
N VAL A 120 3.22 1.19 19.92
CA VAL A 120 2.34 1.75 18.89
C VAL A 120 2.41 3.28 19.00
N LEU A 121 2.95 3.93 17.98
CA LEU A 121 3.09 5.39 17.93
C LEU A 121 1.72 6.03 17.65
N PRO A 122 1.35 7.09 18.37
CA PRO A 122 0.20 7.90 18.03
C PRO A 122 0.42 8.64 16.71
N VAL A 123 -0.66 9.20 16.19
CA VAL A 123 -0.65 10.08 15.02
C VAL A 123 -1.36 11.40 15.34
N ASP A 124 -1.06 12.42 14.56
CA ASP A 124 -1.77 13.71 14.63
C ASP A 124 -3.18 13.62 14.00
N SER A 125 -3.92 14.71 13.99
CA SER A 125 -5.25 14.81 13.39
C SER A 125 -5.28 14.60 11.87
N PHE A 126 -4.12 14.56 11.22
CA PHE A 126 -3.95 14.24 9.80
C PHE A 126 -3.56 12.77 9.56
N GLY A 127 -3.36 11.98 10.63
CA GLY A 127 -2.92 10.60 10.55
C GLY A 127 -1.41 10.45 10.32
N ARG A 128 -0.60 11.43 10.72
CA ARG A 128 0.85 11.45 10.55
C ARG A 128 1.57 11.22 11.86
N VAL A 129 2.59 10.35 11.84
CA VAL A 129 3.49 10.11 12.97
C VAL A 129 4.42 11.32 13.17
N SER A 130 4.67 11.71 14.42
CA SER A 130 5.73 12.66 14.76
C SER A 130 7.09 11.99 14.81
N VAL A 131 8.10 12.62 14.19
CA VAL A 131 9.50 12.14 14.27
C VAL A 131 10.01 12.19 15.72
N ASP A 132 9.55 13.16 16.52
CA ASP A 132 9.91 13.28 17.94
C ASP A 132 9.30 12.14 18.78
N ASP A 133 8.08 11.70 18.46
CA ASP A 133 7.47 10.53 19.12
C ASP A 133 8.24 9.26 18.79
N VAL A 134 8.69 9.11 17.53
CA VAL A 134 9.60 8.02 17.17
C VAL A 134 10.87 8.08 17.99
N ALA A 135 11.55 9.24 18.06
CA ALA A 135 12.79 9.41 18.81
C ALA A 135 12.62 9.02 20.29
N SER A 136 11.49 9.36 20.88
CA SER A 136 11.14 9.06 22.28
C SER A 136 10.83 7.58 22.51
N ALA A 137 10.33 6.89 21.49
CA ALA A 137 10.01 5.45 21.55
C ALA A 137 11.22 4.54 21.33
N LEU A 138 12.32 5.07 20.73
CA LEU A 138 13.51 4.26 20.48
C LEU A 138 14.25 3.90 21.77
N ARG A 139 14.58 2.62 21.90
CA ARG A 139 15.26 2.02 23.07
C ARG A 139 16.54 1.30 22.63
N PRO A 140 17.48 0.98 23.55
CA PRO A 140 18.67 0.21 23.20
C PRO A 140 18.38 -1.19 22.63
N ASP A 141 17.25 -1.79 23.00
CA ASP A 141 16.76 -3.09 22.54
C ASP A 141 15.79 -3.00 21.34
N THR A 142 15.56 -1.81 20.78
CA THR A 142 14.76 -1.66 19.56
C THR A 142 15.47 -2.33 18.38
N ALA A 143 14.80 -3.31 17.77
CA ALA A 143 15.30 -4.04 16.61
C ALA A 143 14.80 -3.44 15.30
N LEU A 144 13.51 -3.07 15.26
CA LEU A 144 12.83 -2.68 14.04
C LEU A 144 11.82 -1.56 14.31
N VAL A 145 11.79 -0.59 13.41
CA VAL A 145 10.68 0.37 13.26
C VAL A 145 9.98 0.04 11.96
N SER A 146 8.65 -0.07 11.99
CA SER A 146 7.84 -0.30 10.80
C SER A 146 6.74 0.76 10.72
N VAL A 147 6.85 1.65 9.73
CA VAL A 147 5.90 2.73 9.49
C VAL A 147 5.59 2.76 8.00
N MET A 148 4.29 2.63 7.64
CA MET A 148 3.86 2.67 6.24
C MET A 148 4.29 3.96 5.56
N HIS A 149 4.55 3.94 4.26
CA HIS A 149 4.91 5.15 3.52
C HIS A 149 3.70 6.06 3.28
N ALA A 150 2.54 5.47 2.99
CA ALA A 150 1.30 6.21 2.76
C ALA A 150 0.10 5.43 3.30
N ASN A 151 -0.81 6.10 3.99
CA ASN A 151 -1.99 5.45 4.53
C ASN A 151 -3.00 5.10 3.41
N ASN A 152 -3.55 3.90 3.46
CA ASN A 152 -4.47 3.36 2.46
C ASN A 152 -5.89 3.95 2.54
N GLU A 153 -6.28 4.55 3.65
CA GLU A 153 -7.60 5.17 3.84
C GLU A 153 -7.56 6.66 3.53
N VAL A 154 -6.84 7.43 4.33
CA VAL A 154 -6.80 8.90 4.24
C VAL A 154 -5.72 9.43 3.27
N GLY A 155 -4.82 8.57 2.83
CA GLY A 155 -3.78 8.92 1.86
C GLY A 155 -2.56 9.64 2.44
N THR A 156 -2.53 10.00 3.72
CA THR A 156 -1.45 10.77 4.35
C THR A 156 -0.09 10.08 4.21
N LEU A 157 0.93 10.86 3.83
CA LEU A 157 2.33 10.42 3.73
C LEU A 157 3.04 10.51 5.08
N GLN A 158 3.78 9.47 5.44
CA GLN A 158 4.56 9.40 6.68
C GLN A 158 5.98 9.93 6.48
N PRO A 159 6.62 10.45 7.53
CA PRO A 159 7.95 11.07 7.47
C PRO A 159 9.09 10.03 7.47
N VAL A 160 9.06 9.05 6.55
CA VAL A 160 9.95 7.86 6.57
C VAL A 160 11.43 8.26 6.55
N ALA A 161 11.84 9.21 5.70
CA ALA A 161 13.24 9.69 5.66
C ALA A 161 13.68 10.34 6.98
N GLY A 162 12.78 11.09 7.65
CA GLY A 162 13.04 11.64 8.97
C GLY A 162 13.22 10.55 10.05
N ILE A 163 12.46 9.47 9.94
CA ILE A 163 12.59 8.30 10.82
C ILE A 163 13.93 7.59 10.54
N ALA A 164 14.32 7.42 9.27
CA ALA A 164 15.59 6.82 8.88
C ALA A 164 16.79 7.57 9.48
N ALA A 165 16.73 8.90 9.54
CA ALA A 165 17.78 9.72 10.16
C ALA A 165 17.97 9.42 11.66
N LEU A 166 16.93 8.92 12.36
CA LEU A 166 17.00 8.52 13.75
C LEU A 166 17.44 7.06 13.94
N THR A 167 16.97 6.15 13.08
CA THR A 167 17.18 4.70 13.24
C THR A 167 18.55 4.26 12.76
N ARG A 168 19.02 4.77 11.59
CA ARG A 168 20.28 4.38 10.96
C ARG A 168 21.51 4.56 11.86
N PRO A 169 21.73 5.72 12.55
CA PRO A 169 22.88 5.90 13.44
C PRO A 169 22.87 4.97 14.67
N ARG A 170 21.70 4.40 15.01
CA ARG A 170 21.51 3.49 16.14
C ARG A 170 21.55 2.01 15.74
N GLY A 171 21.75 1.71 14.45
CA GLY A 171 21.70 0.35 13.92
C GLY A 171 20.34 -0.31 14.15
N ILE A 172 19.27 0.47 14.13
CA ILE A 172 17.87 0.02 14.19
C ILE A 172 17.36 -0.10 12.77
N LEU A 173 16.78 -1.26 12.44
CA LEU A 173 16.24 -1.49 11.10
C LEU A 173 14.96 -0.68 10.87
N LEU A 174 14.76 -0.22 9.63
CA LEU A 174 13.56 0.49 9.22
C LEU A 174 12.87 -0.25 8.07
N HIS A 175 11.61 -0.63 8.31
CA HIS A 175 10.70 -1.15 7.31
C HIS A 175 9.63 -0.12 6.97
N THR A 176 9.24 -0.07 5.69
CA THR A 176 8.09 0.71 5.23
C THR A 176 7.18 -0.12 4.33
N ASP A 177 5.87 -0.08 4.58
CA ASP A 177 4.87 -0.60 3.64
C ASP A 177 4.57 0.47 2.59
N ALA A 178 5.10 0.27 1.37
CA ALA A 178 4.92 1.17 0.23
C ALA A 178 3.81 0.69 -0.73
N ALA A 179 2.94 -0.23 -0.31
CA ALA A 179 1.88 -0.79 -1.15
C ALA A 179 1.01 0.28 -1.81
N GLN A 180 0.76 1.41 -1.15
CA GLN A 180 -0.07 2.47 -1.69
C GLN A 180 0.70 3.54 -2.47
N SER A 181 1.99 3.71 -2.24
CA SER A 181 2.80 4.78 -2.82
C SER A 181 3.56 4.37 -4.07
N ALA A 182 4.10 3.14 -4.12
CA ALA A 182 4.82 2.64 -5.29
C ALA A 182 3.94 2.69 -6.54
N GLY A 183 4.50 3.20 -7.64
CA GLY A 183 3.82 3.39 -8.92
C GLY A 183 2.82 4.56 -8.96
N LYS A 184 2.73 5.38 -7.90
CA LYS A 184 1.91 6.60 -7.83
C LYS A 184 2.73 7.83 -7.43
N LEU A 185 3.79 7.61 -6.67
CA LEU A 185 4.78 8.60 -6.25
C LEU A 185 6.19 8.10 -6.56
N HIS A 186 7.13 9.02 -6.63
CA HIS A 186 8.54 8.66 -6.59
C HIS A 186 8.86 7.98 -5.26
N VAL A 187 9.41 6.79 -5.34
CA VAL A 187 9.84 5.98 -4.19
C VAL A 187 11.26 5.52 -4.48
N ASP A 188 12.20 5.96 -3.68
CA ASP A 188 13.60 5.56 -3.75
C ASP A 188 14.06 5.09 -2.38
N VAL A 189 14.60 3.86 -2.32
CA VAL A 189 14.98 3.22 -1.06
C VAL A 189 16.14 3.91 -0.36
N ASP A 190 17.00 4.60 -1.10
CA ASP A 190 18.13 5.32 -0.53
C ASP A 190 17.71 6.70 -0.02
N GLU A 191 16.83 7.41 -0.74
CA GLU A 191 16.23 8.67 -0.28
C GLU A 191 15.37 8.45 0.97
N LEU A 192 14.58 7.38 0.99
CA LEU A 192 13.78 7.00 2.17
C LEU A 192 14.65 6.47 3.31
N GLY A 193 15.84 5.93 3.01
CA GLY A 193 16.76 5.40 3.99
C GLY A 193 16.33 4.11 4.67
N VAL A 194 15.45 3.32 4.03
CA VAL A 194 14.87 2.09 4.57
C VAL A 194 15.77 0.88 4.34
N ASP A 195 15.65 -0.12 5.22
CA ASP A 195 16.30 -1.42 5.10
C ASP A 195 15.37 -2.46 4.43
N LEU A 196 14.05 -2.27 4.58
CA LEU A 196 13.01 -3.14 4.06
C LEU A 196 11.87 -2.30 3.49
N LEU A 197 11.34 -2.71 2.32
CA LEU A 197 10.20 -2.03 1.70
C LEU A 197 9.27 -3.05 1.04
N THR A 198 7.98 -2.96 1.36
CA THR A 198 6.95 -3.85 0.82
C THR A 198 6.25 -3.26 -0.39
N LEU A 199 6.07 -4.08 -1.44
CA LEU A 199 5.33 -3.76 -2.66
C LEU A 199 4.12 -4.67 -2.85
N ALA A 200 3.01 -4.10 -3.35
CA ALA A 200 1.77 -4.80 -3.68
C ALA A 200 1.43 -4.64 -5.16
N GLY A 201 1.60 -5.68 -5.97
CA GLY A 201 1.42 -5.58 -7.42
C GLY A 201 0.05 -5.04 -7.84
N HIS A 202 -1.02 -5.53 -7.23
CA HIS A 202 -2.39 -5.13 -7.57
C HIS A 202 -2.76 -3.68 -7.21
N LYS A 203 -1.86 -2.91 -6.63
CA LYS A 203 -2.04 -1.48 -6.33
C LYS A 203 -1.48 -0.56 -7.40
N PHE A 204 -0.69 -1.12 -8.35
CA PHE A 204 -0.14 -0.40 -9.50
C PHE A 204 -0.24 -1.21 -10.80
N ASN A 205 -1.43 -1.74 -11.06
CA ASN A 205 -1.86 -2.36 -12.32
C ASN A 205 -1.23 -3.74 -12.64
N ALA A 206 -0.60 -4.44 -11.68
CA ALA A 206 -0.29 -5.85 -11.79
C ALA A 206 -1.46 -6.74 -11.29
N PRO A 207 -1.45 -8.05 -11.54
CA PRO A 207 -2.46 -8.97 -11.02
C PRO A 207 -2.39 -9.08 -9.49
N LYS A 208 -3.49 -9.55 -8.89
CA LYS A 208 -3.51 -10.05 -7.51
C LYS A 208 -2.64 -11.30 -7.40
N GLY A 209 -2.15 -11.62 -6.21
CA GLY A 209 -1.36 -12.84 -5.99
C GLY A 209 0.13 -12.67 -6.31
N VAL A 210 0.63 -11.44 -6.40
CA VAL A 210 2.06 -11.13 -6.51
C VAL A 210 2.39 -9.82 -5.79
N GLY A 211 3.52 -9.82 -5.11
CA GLY A 211 4.15 -8.69 -4.45
C GLY A 211 5.66 -8.86 -4.41
N ALA A 212 6.35 -7.97 -3.72
CA ALA A 212 7.77 -8.07 -3.48
C ALA A 212 8.16 -7.43 -2.15
N LEU A 213 9.25 -7.91 -1.57
CA LEU A 213 9.97 -7.30 -0.47
C LEU A 213 11.34 -6.84 -0.99
N TYR A 214 11.65 -5.56 -0.84
CA TYR A 214 13.01 -5.06 -0.91
C TYR A 214 13.71 -5.39 0.40
N VAL A 215 14.90 -5.94 0.33
CA VAL A 215 15.77 -6.27 1.46
C VAL A 215 17.15 -5.69 1.17
N ARG A 216 17.52 -4.59 1.84
CA ARG A 216 18.84 -3.96 1.68
C ARG A 216 19.94 -4.97 1.96
N ALA A 217 20.97 -4.97 1.14
CA ALA A 217 22.12 -5.85 1.31
C ALA A 217 22.70 -5.76 2.74
N GLY A 218 22.88 -6.91 3.39
CA GLY A 218 23.35 -7.00 4.77
C GLY A 218 22.27 -6.91 5.86
N THR A 219 21.01 -6.67 5.51
CA THR A 219 19.90 -6.70 6.48
C THR A 219 19.72 -8.11 7.06
N PRO A 220 19.77 -8.28 8.41
CA PRO A 220 19.53 -9.58 9.03
C PRO A 220 18.06 -9.97 8.89
N ILE A 221 17.81 -11.04 8.14
CA ILE A 221 16.46 -11.58 7.89
C ILE A 221 16.54 -13.10 7.68
N ARG A 222 15.49 -13.82 8.10
CA ARG A 222 15.34 -15.27 7.90
C ARG A 222 14.00 -15.57 7.23
N ALA A 223 13.96 -16.67 6.50
CA ALA A 223 12.72 -17.20 5.95
C ALA A 223 11.69 -17.49 7.06
N ILE A 224 10.43 -17.22 6.76
CA ILE A 224 9.27 -17.56 7.61
C ILE A 224 8.52 -18.78 7.08
N VAL A 225 8.79 -19.16 5.83
CA VAL A 225 8.32 -20.38 5.19
C VAL A 225 9.56 -21.22 4.88
N HIS A 226 9.51 -22.54 5.09
CA HIS A 226 10.67 -23.42 4.93
C HIS A 226 10.52 -24.29 3.69
N GLY A 227 11.60 -24.41 2.91
CA GLY A 227 11.64 -25.21 1.67
C GLY A 227 13.01 -25.14 1.01
N ALA A 228 13.05 -25.12 -0.33
CA ALA A 228 14.28 -24.99 -1.10
C ALA A 228 14.73 -23.53 -1.23
N ASP A 229 15.85 -23.31 -1.95
CA ASP A 229 16.62 -22.04 -1.92
C ASP A 229 16.09 -20.95 -2.89
N GLN A 230 14.84 -21.04 -3.37
CA GLN A 230 14.27 -19.99 -4.21
C GLN A 230 14.26 -18.64 -3.46
N GLU A 231 14.33 -17.54 -4.23
CA GLU A 231 14.35 -16.18 -3.69
C GLU A 231 15.44 -16.01 -2.60
N HIS A 232 16.65 -16.47 -2.89
CA HIS A 232 17.80 -16.41 -1.99
C HIS A 232 17.59 -17.15 -0.64
N GLY A 233 16.76 -18.19 -0.64
CA GLY A 233 16.38 -18.96 0.55
C GLY A 233 15.38 -18.23 1.46
N LEU A 234 14.89 -17.05 1.08
CA LEU A 234 13.95 -16.27 1.89
C LEU A 234 12.48 -16.58 1.58
N ARG A 235 12.18 -16.99 0.35
CA ARG A 235 10.83 -17.37 -0.06
C ARG A 235 10.86 -18.61 -0.93
N PRO A 236 10.86 -19.80 -0.33
CA PRO A 236 10.89 -21.07 -1.03
C PRO A 236 9.59 -21.34 -1.82
N GLY A 237 9.68 -22.27 -2.74
CA GLY A 237 8.60 -22.69 -3.64
C GLY A 237 8.82 -22.19 -5.06
N THR A 238 8.44 -23.02 -6.04
CA THR A 238 8.59 -22.70 -7.46
C THR A 238 8.01 -21.34 -7.77
N GLU A 239 8.78 -20.51 -8.46
CA GLU A 239 8.43 -19.15 -8.78
C GLU A 239 7.19 -19.09 -9.71
N ASN A 240 6.24 -18.22 -9.37
CA ASN A 240 5.08 -17.92 -10.21
C ASN A 240 5.50 -17.00 -11.37
N VAL A 241 6.17 -17.57 -12.36
CA VAL A 241 6.81 -16.85 -13.48
C VAL A 241 5.85 -15.86 -14.15
N ALA A 242 4.63 -16.30 -14.45
CA ALA A 242 3.64 -15.44 -15.12
C ALA A 242 3.31 -14.19 -14.32
N SER A 243 3.04 -14.33 -13.01
CA SER A 243 2.72 -13.20 -12.13
C SER A 243 3.94 -12.33 -11.85
N ILE A 244 5.13 -12.91 -11.75
CA ILE A 244 6.39 -12.17 -11.57
C ILE A 244 6.68 -11.31 -12.81
N VAL A 245 6.54 -11.86 -14.02
CA VAL A 245 6.69 -11.09 -15.27
C VAL A 245 5.66 -9.96 -15.34
N ALA A 246 4.41 -10.24 -14.96
CA ALA A 246 3.37 -9.22 -14.88
C ALA A 246 3.71 -8.10 -13.89
N LEU A 247 4.29 -8.44 -12.73
CA LEU A 247 4.75 -7.43 -11.75
C LEU A 247 5.89 -6.58 -12.32
N GLY A 248 6.86 -7.20 -13.00
CA GLY A 248 7.93 -6.49 -13.69
C GLY A 248 7.42 -5.54 -14.78
N ALA A 249 6.51 -6.01 -15.64
CA ALA A 249 5.88 -5.20 -16.67
C ALA A 249 5.10 -4.01 -16.06
N ALA A 250 4.36 -4.23 -14.98
CA ALA A 250 3.66 -3.17 -14.26
C ALA A 250 4.62 -2.15 -13.65
N ALA A 251 5.76 -2.60 -13.10
CA ALA A 251 6.80 -1.74 -12.57
C ALA A 251 7.44 -0.87 -13.67
N ALA A 252 7.75 -1.46 -14.83
CA ALA A 252 8.27 -0.73 -15.98
C ALA A 252 7.27 0.31 -16.51
N LEU A 253 5.98 -0.07 -16.63
CA LEU A 253 4.90 0.84 -17.02
C LEU A 253 4.75 2.01 -16.03
N ALA A 254 4.80 1.72 -14.74
CA ALA A 254 4.74 2.73 -13.69
C ALA A 254 5.93 3.70 -13.78
N SER A 255 7.16 3.18 -13.85
CA SER A 255 8.38 4.02 -13.96
C SER A 255 8.35 4.94 -15.17
N ALA A 256 7.93 4.43 -16.33
CA ALA A 256 7.91 5.20 -17.59
C ALA A 256 6.89 6.35 -17.57
N SER A 257 5.81 6.23 -16.79
CA SER A 257 4.70 7.20 -16.80
C SER A 257 4.56 8.00 -15.50
N LEU A 258 5.43 7.79 -14.52
CA LEU A 258 5.22 8.26 -13.15
C LEU A 258 4.98 9.77 -13.03
N PRO A 259 5.80 10.67 -13.62
CA PRO A 259 5.60 12.12 -13.47
C PRO A 259 4.24 12.57 -14.00
N ASP A 260 3.88 12.15 -15.21
CA ASP A 260 2.63 12.52 -15.86
C ASP A 260 1.43 11.92 -15.14
N LEU A 261 1.53 10.64 -14.74
CA LEU A 261 0.48 9.96 -14.00
C LEU A 261 0.22 10.62 -12.64
N THR A 262 1.27 10.96 -11.90
CA THR A 262 1.15 11.64 -10.60
C THR A 262 0.39 12.96 -10.75
N ALA A 263 0.75 13.78 -11.73
CA ALA A 263 0.08 15.07 -11.99
C ALA A 263 -1.38 14.87 -12.42
N GLN A 264 -1.66 13.89 -13.30
CA GLN A 264 -3.02 13.54 -13.72
C GLN A 264 -3.89 13.10 -12.54
N LEU A 265 -3.40 12.17 -11.71
CA LEU A 265 -4.13 11.66 -10.56
C LEU A 265 -4.43 12.79 -9.57
N GLN A 266 -3.46 13.66 -9.33
CA GLN A 266 -3.64 14.82 -8.45
C GLN A 266 -4.70 15.78 -8.98
N ALA A 267 -4.66 16.12 -10.26
CA ALA A 267 -5.64 17.01 -10.88
C ALA A 267 -7.06 16.44 -10.79
N LEU A 268 -7.24 15.14 -11.08
CA LEU A 268 -8.54 14.46 -10.97
C LEU A 268 -9.05 14.42 -9.54
N ARG A 269 -8.20 14.09 -8.58
CA ARG A 269 -8.54 14.09 -7.15
C ARG A 269 -8.96 15.48 -6.67
N ASP A 270 -8.20 16.51 -7.03
CA ASP A 270 -8.45 17.88 -6.58
C ASP A 270 -9.72 18.46 -7.25
N HIS A 271 -9.96 18.12 -8.52
CA HIS A 271 -11.21 18.46 -9.19
C HIS A 271 -12.42 17.81 -8.51
N LEU A 272 -12.33 16.50 -8.19
CA LEU A 272 -13.38 15.79 -7.44
C LEU A 272 -13.65 16.46 -6.09
N HIS A 273 -12.59 16.81 -5.35
CA HIS A 273 -12.71 17.49 -4.05
C HIS A 273 -13.44 18.81 -4.19
N ALA A 274 -13.01 19.68 -5.12
CA ALA A 274 -13.62 20.98 -5.35
C ALA A 274 -15.11 20.88 -5.74
N ARG A 275 -15.46 19.89 -6.59
CA ARG A 275 -16.86 19.64 -6.97
C ARG A 275 -17.73 19.22 -5.79
N LEU A 276 -17.22 18.32 -4.94
CA LEU A 276 -17.94 17.87 -3.75
C LEU A 276 -18.05 18.98 -2.71
N GLU A 277 -16.99 19.75 -2.47
CA GLU A 277 -16.99 20.87 -1.54
C GLU A 277 -18.01 21.95 -1.92
N ALA A 278 -18.11 22.26 -3.21
CA ALA A 278 -19.09 23.21 -3.73
C ALA A 278 -20.54 22.72 -3.62
N GLY A 279 -20.76 21.39 -3.69
CA GLY A 279 -22.10 20.79 -3.69
C GLY A 279 -22.59 20.27 -2.34
N VAL A 280 -21.71 20.14 -1.34
CA VAL A 280 -22.01 19.56 -0.02
C VAL A 280 -21.53 20.52 1.08
N PRO A 281 -22.38 21.45 1.54
CA PRO A 281 -22.04 22.34 2.66
C PRO A 281 -21.65 21.54 3.91
N GLY A 282 -20.47 21.85 4.46
CA GLY A 282 -19.94 21.16 5.65
C GLY A 282 -19.20 19.84 5.35
N LEU A 283 -18.91 19.53 4.08
CA LEU A 283 -17.99 18.44 3.74
C LEU A 283 -16.65 18.63 4.43
N GLN A 284 -16.08 17.57 4.99
CA GLN A 284 -14.81 17.62 5.72
C GLN A 284 -13.78 16.70 5.09
N LEU A 285 -12.60 17.23 4.78
CA LEU A 285 -11.45 16.45 4.33
C LEU A 285 -10.83 15.70 5.52
N ASN A 286 -10.55 14.40 5.35
CA ASN A 286 -9.77 13.59 6.29
C ASN A 286 -8.37 13.33 5.71
N GLY A 287 -7.37 13.34 6.58
CA GLY A 287 -5.96 13.23 6.19
C GLY A 287 -5.29 14.57 5.90
N HIS A 288 -4.01 14.51 5.51
CA HIS A 288 -3.22 15.73 5.32
C HIS A 288 -3.60 16.45 4.02
N PRO A 289 -3.81 17.77 4.04
CA PRO A 289 -4.32 18.49 2.85
C PRO A 289 -3.33 18.53 1.68
N GLN A 290 -2.02 18.45 1.94
CA GLN A 290 -0.96 18.53 0.94
C GLN A 290 -0.10 17.24 0.87
N GLN A 291 0.41 16.76 2.00
CA GLN A 291 1.28 15.57 2.08
C GLN A 291 0.43 14.30 2.04
N ARG A 292 -0.13 13.99 0.88
CA ARG A 292 -1.00 12.84 0.65
C ARG A 292 -0.82 12.23 -0.74
N LEU A 293 -1.26 11.00 -0.90
CA LEU A 293 -1.29 10.32 -2.18
C LEU A 293 -1.99 11.15 -3.27
N PRO A 294 -1.48 11.17 -4.49
CA PRO A 294 -2.08 11.97 -5.57
C PRO A 294 -3.47 11.51 -5.98
N ASN A 295 -3.80 10.24 -5.74
CA ASN A 295 -5.02 9.60 -6.20
C ASN A 295 -6.10 9.45 -5.12
N THR A 296 -5.83 9.81 -3.86
CA THR A 296 -6.72 9.49 -2.73
C THR A 296 -7.42 10.73 -2.20
N LEU A 297 -8.73 10.70 -2.17
CA LEU A 297 -9.60 11.65 -1.51
C LEU A 297 -10.42 10.91 -0.45
N HIS A 298 -10.26 11.30 0.82
CA HIS A 298 -11.06 10.78 1.92
C HIS A 298 -11.82 11.94 2.55
N VAL A 299 -13.16 11.89 2.48
CA VAL A 299 -14.03 12.96 2.96
C VAL A 299 -15.16 12.42 3.82
N SER A 300 -15.66 13.24 4.74
CA SER A 300 -16.85 12.94 5.54
C SER A 300 -18.01 13.83 5.10
N PHE A 301 -19.11 13.19 4.71
CA PHE A 301 -20.37 13.83 4.35
C PHE A 301 -21.19 14.09 5.62
N PRO A 302 -21.64 15.34 5.87
CA PRO A 302 -22.38 15.65 7.09
C PRO A 302 -23.78 15.05 7.09
N GLY A 303 -24.22 14.56 8.26
CA GLY A 303 -25.59 14.13 8.50
C GLY A 303 -26.04 12.82 7.83
N VAL A 304 -25.12 12.08 7.21
CA VAL A 304 -25.42 10.80 6.54
C VAL A 304 -24.37 9.75 6.90
N SER A 305 -24.75 8.47 6.76
CA SER A 305 -23.76 7.38 6.78
C SER A 305 -23.09 7.26 5.38
N GLY A 306 -21.76 7.19 5.35
CA GLY A 306 -21.01 6.96 4.10
C GLY A 306 -21.42 5.67 3.39
N ARG A 307 -21.76 4.63 4.16
CA ARG A 307 -22.28 3.37 3.63
C ARG A 307 -23.64 3.55 2.93
N THR A 308 -24.56 4.27 3.56
CA THR A 308 -25.86 4.58 2.98
C THR A 308 -25.75 5.47 1.75
N LEU A 309 -24.84 6.47 1.79
CA LEU A 309 -24.55 7.33 0.65
C LEU A 309 -24.05 6.55 -0.56
N LEU A 310 -23.08 5.64 -0.34
CA LEU A 310 -22.56 4.81 -1.42
C LEU A 310 -23.57 3.80 -1.94
N ALA A 311 -24.44 3.26 -1.09
CA ALA A 311 -25.54 2.38 -1.51
C ALA A 311 -26.55 3.12 -2.41
N ASP A 312 -26.89 4.38 -2.08
CA ASP A 312 -27.80 5.22 -2.89
C ASP A 312 -27.17 5.65 -4.23
N ALA A 313 -25.84 5.77 -4.31
CA ALA A 313 -25.11 6.13 -5.52
C ALA A 313 -24.57 4.92 -6.31
N ALA A 314 -24.86 3.67 -5.90
CA ALA A 314 -24.18 2.46 -6.37
C ALA A 314 -24.33 2.19 -7.89
N ASP A 315 -25.44 2.62 -8.52
CA ASP A 315 -25.64 2.50 -9.96
C ASP A 315 -24.67 3.37 -10.79
N THR A 316 -24.04 4.38 -10.16
CA THR A 316 -23.15 5.33 -10.84
C THR A 316 -21.72 5.30 -10.32
N VAL A 317 -21.50 5.02 -9.02
CA VAL A 317 -20.20 5.11 -8.35
C VAL A 317 -19.89 3.85 -7.58
N ALA A 318 -18.72 3.25 -7.84
CA ALA A 318 -18.14 2.18 -7.05
C ALA A 318 -16.97 2.74 -6.22
N ALA A 319 -17.18 2.91 -4.91
CA ALA A 319 -16.20 3.45 -3.96
C ALA A 319 -16.33 2.73 -2.60
N SER A 320 -15.57 3.11 -1.60
CA SER A 320 -15.48 2.42 -0.32
C SER A 320 -15.55 3.41 0.86
N VAL A 321 -15.98 2.93 2.03
CA VAL A 321 -15.91 3.72 3.28
C VAL A 321 -14.51 3.73 3.92
N GLY A 322 -13.50 3.17 3.22
CA GLY A 322 -12.10 3.18 3.66
C GLY A 322 -11.64 1.91 4.35
N SER A 323 -12.30 1.47 5.39
CA SER A 323 -12.01 0.20 6.06
C SER A 323 -12.81 -0.95 5.46
N ALA A 324 -12.13 -1.94 4.89
CA ALA A 324 -12.74 -3.23 4.50
C ALA A 324 -12.90 -4.13 5.75
N CYS A 325 -13.45 -3.60 6.86
CA CYS A 325 -13.60 -4.39 8.07
C CYS A 325 -14.74 -5.39 7.96
N HIS A 326 -14.41 -6.65 8.17
CA HIS A 326 -15.23 -7.85 8.14
C HIS A 326 -16.18 -7.99 9.35
N SER A 327 -16.66 -6.90 9.95
CA SER A 327 -17.63 -6.97 11.02
C SER A 327 -18.92 -6.26 10.61
N GLU A 328 -20.02 -6.98 10.74
CA GLU A 328 -21.40 -6.51 10.52
C GLU A 328 -21.86 -5.40 11.49
N HIS A 329 -20.93 -4.87 12.30
CA HIS A 329 -21.20 -3.82 13.28
C HIS A 329 -20.55 -2.52 12.83
N ASP A 330 -21.19 -1.37 13.09
CA ASP A 330 -20.82 0.02 12.79
C ASP A 330 -19.52 0.49 13.49
N ALA A 331 -18.44 -0.27 13.40
CA ALA A 331 -17.17 0.10 13.99
C ALA A 331 -16.51 1.21 13.16
N VAL A 332 -16.21 2.33 13.81
CA VAL A 332 -15.38 3.42 13.26
C VAL A 332 -14.04 2.86 12.80
N SER A 333 -13.54 3.30 11.63
CA SER A 333 -12.20 2.94 11.16
C SER A 333 -11.15 3.20 12.25
N GLY A 334 -10.28 2.22 12.51
CA GLY A 334 -9.18 2.37 13.47
C GLY A 334 -8.24 3.54 13.11
N VAL A 335 -8.09 3.86 11.82
CA VAL A 335 -7.31 5.01 11.33
C VAL A 335 -7.99 6.32 11.75
N LEU A 336 -9.30 6.47 11.51
CA LEU A 336 -10.03 7.68 11.89
C LEU A 336 -10.09 7.85 13.41
N ALA A 337 -10.24 6.74 14.15
CA ALA A 337 -10.19 6.76 15.61
C ALA A 337 -8.81 7.20 16.13
N ALA A 338 -7.72 6.69 15.55
CA ALA A 338 -6.36 7.09 15.90
C ALA A 338 -6.08 8.57 15.61
N MET A 339 -6.74 9.14 14.59
CA MET A 339 -6.70 10.58 14.25
C MET A 339 -7.54 11.46 15.19
N GLY A 340 -8.29 10.88 16.13
CA GLY A 340 -9.19 11.62 17.01
C GLY A 340 -10.47 12.15 16.33
N ILE A 341 -10.84 11.58 15.18
CA ILE A 341 -12.06 11.92 14.46
C ILE A 341 -13.25 11.33 15.21
N ASP A 342 -14.22 12.19 15.56
CA ASP A 342 -15.41 11.78 16.28
C ASP A 342 -16.31 10.82 15.47
N ALA A 343 -17.15 10.07 16.17
CA ALA A 343 -17.99 9.04 15.57
C ALA A 343 -18.99 9.59 14.53
N ALA A 344 -19.50 10.81 14.72
CA ALA A 344 -20.46 11.43 13.79
C ALA A 344 -19.78 11.76 12.46
N ARG A 345 -18.60 12.37 12.51
CA ARG A 345 -17.77 12.65 11.33
C ARG A 345 -17.29 11.36 10.66
N ALA A 346 -16.84 10.38 11.45
CA ALA A 346 -16.34 9.11 10.93
C ALA A 346 -17.47 8.29 10.26
N SER A 347 -18.71 8.36 10.76
CA SER A 347 -19.86 7.68 10.14
C SER A 347 -20.11 8.14 8.70
N GLY A 348 -19.92 9.43 8.41
CA GLY A 348 -20.09 10.00 7.07
C GLY A 348 -18.88 9.83 6.13
N ALA A 349 -17.86 9.08 6.57
CA ALA A 349 -16.61 8.97 5.83
C ALA A 349 -16.72 8.10 4.58
N VAL A 350 -16.13 8.58 3.48
CA VAL A 350 -16.03 7.89 2.19
C VAL A 350 -14.63 8.08 1.62
N ARG A 351 -14.02 7.00 1.15
CA ARG A 351 -12.77 7.01 0.38
C ARG A 351 -13.07 6.93 -1.10
N LEU A 352 -12.58 7.91 -1.85
CA LEU A 352 -12.64 7.99 -3.30
C LEU A 352 -11.22 7.94 -3.83
N SER A 353 -10.89 6.96 -4.65
CA SER A 353 -9.54 6.84 -5.20
C SER A 353 -9.58 6.65 -6.70
N VAL A 354 -8.98 7.62 -7.41
CA VAL A 354 -8.87 7.65 -8.87
C VAL A 354 -7.72 6.77 -9.36
N GLY A 355 -7.74 6.37 -10.62
CA GLY A 355 -6.72 5.54 -11.23
C GLY A 355 -6.33 6.00 -12.64
N ARG A 356 -5.39 5.27 -13.24
CA ARG A 356 -4.84 5.53 -14.58
C ARG A 356 -5.92 5.73 -15.68
N THR A 357 -7.03 5.03 -15.58
CA THR A 357 -8.10 5.04 -16.58
C THR A 357 -9.23 6.02 -16.27
N THR A 358 -9.21 6.66 -15.09
CA THR A 358 -10.22 7.64 -14.69
C THR A 358 -10.11 8.90 -15.56
N ARG A 359 -11.25 9.40 -16.04
CA ARG A 359 -11.36 10.60 -16.89
C ARG A 359 -12.04 11.74 -16.16
N ILE A 360 -11.86 12.94 -16.63
CA ILE A 360 -12.49 14.14 -16.06
C ILE A 360 -14.03 14.04 -16.08
N ASP A 361 -14.61 13.52 -17.17
CA ASP A 361 -16.06 13.31 -17.28
C ASP A 361 -16.59 12.31 -16.26
N ASP A 362 -15.79 11.28 -15.91
CA ASP A 362 -16.12 10.35 -14.83
C ASP A 362 -16.18 11.06 -13.48
N ILE A 363 -15.25 11.98 -13.23
CA ILE A 363 -15.21 12.78 -12.01
C ILE A 363 -16.44 13.68 -11.89
N ASP A 364 -16.83 14.37 -12.96
CA ASP A 364 -18.00 15.24 -12.96
C ASP A 364 -19.30 14.46 -12.73
N ARG A 365 -19.44 13.29 -13.36
CA ARG A 365 -20.60 12.40 -13.18
C ARG A 365 -20.64 11.81 -11.77
N ALA A 366 -19.49 11.37 -11.25
CA ALA A 366 -19.41 10.79 -9.90
C ALA A 366 -19.71 11.85 -8.83
N ALA A 367 -19.17 13.05 -8.96
CA ALA A 367 -19.46 14.16 -8.05
C ALA A 367 -20.96 14.50 -8.06
N ALA A 368 -21.56 14.62 -9.25
CA ALA A 368 -22.99 14.91 -9.37
C ALA A 368 -23.86 13.81 -8.72
N ALA A 369 -23.52 12.54 -8.91
CA ALA A 369 -24.23 11.41 -8.31
C ALA A 369 -24.15 11.41 -6.78
N LEU A 370 -22.95 11.62 -6.22
CA LEU A 370 -22.72 11.67 -4.77
C LEU A 370 -23.43 12.88 -4.12
N ILE A 371 -23.40 14.04 -4.77
CA ILE A 371 -24.12 15.24 -4.31
C ILE A 371 -25.63 15.00 -4.32
N ALA A 372 -26.17 14.42 -5.41
CA ALA A 372 -27.60 14.10 -5.51
C ALA A 372 -28.04 13.08 -4.45
N ALA A 373 -27.25 12.04 -4.21
CA ALA A 373 -27.46 11.04 -3.16
C ALA A 373 -27.48 11.71 -1.77
N TRP A 374 -26.50 12.56 -1.48
CA TRP A 374 -26.43 13.30 -0.21
C TRP A 374 -27.68 14.19 -0.02
N ILE A 375 -28.10 14.95 -1.05
CA ILE A 375 -29.28 15.81 -0.97
C ILE A 375 -30.53 14.98 -0.67
N ARG A 376 -30.70 13.79 -1.26
CA ARG A 376 -31.84 12.93 -0.98
C ARG A 376 -31.86 12.42 0.47
N LEU A 377 -30.68 12.11 1.02
CA LEU A 377 -30.55 11.52 2.35
C LEU A 377 -30.64 12.53 3.50
N VAL A 378 -30.26 13.81 3.26
CA VAL A 378 -30.36 14.86 4.30
C VAL A 378 -31.69 15.61 4.29
N ARG A 379 -32.48 15.49 3.22
CA ARG A 379 -33.83 16.07 3.18
C ARG A 379 -34.80 15.06 3.78
N PRO A 380 -35.60 15.46 4.80
CA PRO A 380 -36.58 14.57 5.39
C PRO A 380 -37.72 14.26 4.42
#